data_c6969abe6362497ca77ee03051181a4e
#
_entry.id   c6969abe6362497ca77ee03051181a4e
#
_cell.length_a   1.000
_cell.length_b   1.000
_cell.length_c   1.000
_cell.angle_alpha   90.00
_cell.angle_beta   90.00
_cell.angle_gamma   90.00
#
_symmetry.space_group_name_H-M   'P 1'
#
loop_
_entity.id
_entity.type
_entity.pdbx_description
1 polymer ?
#
loop_
_entity_poly.entity_id
_entity_poly.type
_entity_poly.pdbx_seq_one_letter_code
_entity_poly.pdbx_strand_id
1 'polypeptide(L)'
;VATTVADDAITDAKTNFVSTSSAAGLQIRGDGTTDGTLQLNCSQNSHGIKLKSPAHSASQSYTLTFPTTAPSANKIMQTDGSGNLSFVDAPSGGLVKISSGNGAAVGSLDLTSVFTSTYTNYYFVGSFTPVNNGADGRGRLMSGSSAVTNSEYRGIGREWYRSGSSGSSGYFNGYNESHIRYMGRGSSNSDNFSLNISQYIMHPRATSSTNTPQDPHIFGQTMGYSDSNEVVTSSFGVNYQIDGDYDGFQFSFSSGNIRFYNYSLFGITGS
;
A
#
# COMPACT_ATOMS: atom_id res chain seq x y z
N VAL A 1 -46.17 32.24 32.12
CA VAL A 1 -46.69 32.62 30.81
C VAL A 1 -45.63 32.27 29.80
N ALA A 2 -45.85 31.25 28.95
CA ALA A 2 -45.03 30.96 27.83
C ALA A 2 -45.21 32.09 26.79
N THR A 3 -44.23 32.94 26.62
CA THR A 3 -44.20 33.90 25.55
C THR A 3 -43.78 33.17 24.27
N THR A 4 -44.75 32.85 23.42
CA THR A 4 -44.46 32.40 22.05
C THR A 4 -43.91 33.58 21.28
N VAL A 5 -42.71 33.43 20.73
CA VAL A 5 -42.17 34.39 19.74
C VAL A 5 -42.99 34.19 18.45
N ALA A 6 -43.65 35.23 17.94
CA ALA A 6 -44.39 35.15 16.68
C ALA A 6 -43.44 34.77 15.55
N ASP A 7 -43.97 34.08 14.51
CA ASP A 7 -43.27 33.83 13.30
C ASP A 7 -42.78 35.19 12.73
N ASP A 8 -41.52 35.19 12.22
CA ASP A 8 -40.82 36.38 11.74
C ASP A 8 -40.45 37.48 12.78
N ALA A 9 -40.70 37.22 14.07
CA ALA A 9 -40.31 38.16 15.13
C ALA A 9 -38.80 38.17 15.37
N ILE A 10 -38.05 37.15 14.92
CA ILE A 10 -36.58 37.10 14.95
C ILE A 10 -36.06 37.33 13.55
N THR A 11 -35.66 38.56 13.27
CA THR A 11 -35.05 38.97 12.02
C THR A 11 -33.54 38.80 12.06
N ASP A 12 -32.84 38.80 10.90
CA ASP A 12 -31.39 38.69 10.80
C ASP A 12 -30.65 39.69 11.70
N ALA A 13 -31.21 40.91 11.85
CA ALA A 13 -30.67 41.93 12.76
C ALA A 13 -30.79 41.56 14.24
N LYS A 14 -31.61 40.57 14.63
CA LYS A 14 -31.84 40.14 16.00
C LYS A 14 -31.16 38.80 16.33
N THR A 15 -30.55 38.13 15.36
CA THR A 15 -29.88 36.82 15.51
C THR A 15 -28.36 36.94 15.60
N ASN A 16 -27.84 38.15 15.88
CA ASN A 16 -26.39 38.32 16.04
C ASN A 16 -25.94 37.75 17.40
N PHE A 17 -25.41 36.56 17.37
CA PHE A 17 -24.84 35.89 18.55
C PHE A 17 -23.39 36.30 18.73
N VAL A 18 -23.09 37.15 19.70
CA VAL A 18 -21.73 37.68 19.94
C VAL A 18 -21.08 36.90 21.09
N SER A 19 -19.94 36.27 20.79
CA SER A 19 -19.08 35.69 21.83
C SER A 19 -18.21 36.77 22.49
N THR A 20 -17.99 36.61 23.80
CA THR A 20 -17.06 37.43 24.58
C THR A 20 -15.90 36.58 25.06
N SER A 21 -14.89 37.19 25.70
CA SER A 21 -13.77 36.46 26.30
C SER A 21 -14.19 35.50 27.42
N SER A 22 -15.39 35.69 28.00
CA SER A 22 -15.91 34.90 29.13
C SER A 22 -17.12 34.05 28.80
N ALA A 23 -17.73 34.20 27.63
CA ALA A 23 -18.95 33.46 27.30
C ALA A 23 -19.08 33.21 25.78
N ALA A 24 -19.56 32.02 25.42
CA ALA A 24 -19.99 31.72 24.06
C ALA A 24 -21.27 32.51 23.69
N GLY A 25 -21.33 33.00 22.46
CA GLY A 25 -22.50 33.74 21.96
C GLY A 25 -23.77 32.90 21.86
N LEU A 26 -23.65 31.60 21.62
CA LEU A 26 -24.75 30.64 21.59
C LEU A 26 -24.40 29.42 22.44
N GLN A 27 -25.30 29.06 23.36
CA GLN A 27 -25.23 27.81 24.11
C GLN A 27 -26.48 26.96 23.83
N ILE A 28 -26.26 25.72 23.45
CA ILE A 28 -27.32 24.72 23.33
C ILE A 28 -27.21 23.77 24.51
N ARG A 29 -28.14 23.89 25.46
CA ARG A 29 -28.10 23.17 26.74
C ARG A 29 -28.93 21.89 26.67
N GLY A 30 -28.49 20.88 27.40
CA GLY A 30 -29.33 19.71 27.71
C GLY A 30 -30.42 20.03 28.74
N ASP A 31 -31.42 19.14 28.85
CA ASP A 31 -32.58 19.27 29.76
C ASP A 31 -32.37 18.52 31.08
N GLY A 32 -31.21 17.97 31.35
CA GLY A 32 -30.87 17.14 32.51
C GLY A 32 -30.88 15.63 32.22
N THR A 33 -31.48 15.21 31.12
CA THR A 33 -31.53 13.82 30.65
C THR A 33 -30.92 13.66 29.25
N THR A 34 -31.01 14.69 28.41
CA THR A 34 -30.55 14.71 27.02
C THR A 34 -29.46 15.73 26.86
N ASP A 35 -28.36 15.36 26.19
CA ASP A 35 -27.23 16.25 25.92
C ASP A 35 -27.59 17.33 24.88
N GLY A 36 -27.00 18.50 25.01
CA GLY A 36 -27.15 19.60 24.06
C GLY A 36 -26.79 19.19 22.64
N THR A 37 -27.67 19.49 21.66
CA THR A 37 -27.54 19.03 20.28
C THR A 37 -27.91 20.14 19.30
N LEU A 38 -27.04 20.43 18.34
CA LEU A 38 -27.35 21.25 17.16
C LEU A 38 -27.73 20.33 15.99
N GLN A 39 -28.88 20.58 15.36
CA GLN A 39 -29.29 19.85 14.15
C GLN A 39 -29.36 20.82 12.96
N LEU A 40 -28.72 20.41 11.87
CA LEU A 40 -28.77 21.11 10.58
C LEU A 40 -29.57 20.24 9.61
N ASN A 41 -30.71 20.72 9.16
CA ASN A 41 -31.59 19.99 8.25
C ASN A 41 -31.32 20.32 6.78
N CYS A 42 -31.67 19.39 5.90
CA CYS A 42 -31.71 19.64 4.46
C CYS A 42 -32.85 20.64 4.10
N SER A 43 -32.86 21.11 2.86
CA SER A 43 -33.86 22.07 2.38
C SER A 43 -35.34 21.64 2.54
N GLN A 44 -35.60 20.33 2.62
CA GLN A 44 -36.94 19.78 2.81
C GLN A 44 -37.23 19.39 4.27
N ASN A 45 -36.33 19.68 5.21
CA ASN A 45 -36.42 19.33 6.62
C ASN A 45 -36.67 17.84 6.93
N SER A 46 -36.47 16.96 5.96
CA SER A 46 -36.72 15.51 6.09
C SER A 46 -35.49 14.73 6.57
N HIS A 47 -34.27 15.30 6.41
CA HIS A 47 -32.99 14.72 6.81
C HIS A 47 -32.11 15.79 7.44
N GLY A 48 -31.19 15.39 8.31
CA GLY A 48 -30.27 16.35 8.95
C GLY A 48 -29.09 15.64 9.61
N ILE A 49 -28.03 16.41 9.84
CA ILE A 49 -26.90 16.03 10.67
C ILE A 49 -26.98 16.68 12.04
N LYS A 50 -26.47 16.01 13.05
CA LYS A 50 -26.46 16.49 14.44
C LYS A 50 -25.04 16.60 14.96
N LEU A 51 -24.73 17.72 15.61
CA LEU A 51 -23.56 17.90 16.45
C LEU A 51 -24.03 17.83 17.90
N LYS A 52 -23.52 16.87 18.65
CA LYS A 52 -23.96 16.58 20.02
C LYS A 52 -22.77 16.65 20.98
N SER A 53 -22.97 17.18 22.18
CA SER A 53 -21.95 17.16 23.22
C SER A 53 -21.65 15.74 23.70
N PRO A 54 -20.46 15.48 24.30
CA PRO A 54 -20.18 14.22 24.99
C PRO A 54 -21.22 13.94 26.07
N ALA A 55 -21.45 12.65 26.39
CA ALA A 55 -22.32 12.25 27.49
C ALA A 55 -21.78 12.81 28.82
N HIS A 56 -22.68 13.16 29.73
CA HIS A 56 -22.32 13.67 31.07
C HIS A 56 -21.35 12.74 31.82
N SER A 57 -21.54 11.42 31.70
CA SER A 57 -20.67 10.41 32.32
C SER A 57 -19.21 10.43 31.82
N ALA A 58 -18.95 11.04 30.68
CA ALA A 58 -17.58 11.17 30.16
C ALA A 58 -16.76 12.24 30.91
N SER A 59 -17.42 13.15 31.64
CA SER A 59 -16.79 14.25 32.40
C SER A 59 -15.77 15.06 31.59
N GLN A 60 -16.05 15.28 30.29
CA GLN A 60 -15.14 15.96 29.37
C GLN A 60 -15.65 17.34 28.99
N SER A 61 -14.72 18.29 29.00
CA SER A 61 -14.92 19.63 28.46
C SER A 61 -13.70 20.02 27.62
N TYR A 62 -13.91 20.30 26.34
CA TYR A 62 -12.84 20.73 25.43
C TYR A 62 -13.38 21.68 24.36
N THR A 63 -12.49 22.43 23.75
CA THR A 63 -12.78 23.30 22.62
C THR A 63 -12.15 22.69 21.36
N LEU A 64 -12.90 22.66 20.25
CA LEU A 64 -12.36 22.36 18.94
C LEU A 64 -12.28 23.66 18.13
N THR A 65 -11.06 24.03 17.77
CA THR A 65 -10.78 25.22 16.97
C THR A 65 -10.59 24.82 15.52
N PHE A 66 -11.45 25.32 14.63
CA PHE A 66 -11.38 25.00 13.18
C PHE A 66 -10.07 25.51 12.56
N PRO A 67 -9.61 24.85 11.45
CA PRO A 67 -8.39 25.24 10.76
C PRO A 67 -8.48 26.69 10.22
N THR A 68 -7.36 27.37 10.21
CA THR A 68 -7.24 28.72 9.62
C THR A 68 -7.13 28.67 8.08
N THR A 69 -6.91 27.51 7.50
CA THR A 69 -6.80 27.28 6.06
C THR A 69 -8.05 26.58 5.52
N ALA A 70 -8.43 26.89 4.29
CA ALA A 70 -9.52 26.21 3.61
C ALA A 70 -9.16 24.73 3.33
N PRO A 71 -10.16 23.81 3.32
CA PRO A 71 -9.93 22.43 2.96
C PRO A 71 -9.57 22.30 1.48
N SER A 72 -8.67 21.35 1.16
CA SER A 72 -8.40 20.91 -0.20
C SER A 72 -8.82 19.44 -0.37
N ALA A 73 -8.88 18.97 -1.63
CA ALA A 73 -9.27 17.61 -1.92
C ALA A 73 -8.35 16.57 -1.20
N ASN A 74 -8.93 15.46 -0.79
CA ASN A 74 -8.24 14.33 -0.17
C ASN A 74 -7.57 14.60 1.19
N LYS A 75 -7.96 15.69 1.87
CA LYS A 75 -7.50 15.98 3.24
C LYS A 75 -8.42 15.38 4.29
N ILE A 76 -7.85 15.00 5.42
CA ILE A 76 -8.58 14.64 6.63
C ILE A 76 -8.42 15.73 7.68
N MET A 77 -9.39 15.84 8.58
CA MET A 77 -9.30 16.74 9.72
C MET A 77 -8.66 15.99 10.88
N GLN A 78 -7.57 16.54 11.41
CA GLN A 78 -6.80 15.97 12.52
C GLN A 78 -6.73 16.97 13.68
N THR A 79 -6.76 16.48 14.92
CA THR A 79 -6.48 17.29 16.12
C THR A 79 -5.02 17.14 16.57
N ASP A 80 -4.46 18.20 17.13
CA ASP A 80 -3.12 18.24 17.74
C ASP A 80 -3.11 17.72 19.19
N GLY A 81 -4.25 17.23 19.71
CA GLY A 81 -4.41 16.82 21.10
C GLY A 81 -4.75 17.97 22.07
N SER A 82 -4.60 19.22 21.65
CA SER A 82 -4.98 20.43 22.40
C SER A 82 -6.29 21.04 21.93
N GLY A 83 -6.94 20.40 20.96
CA GLY A 83 -8.22 20.83 20.39
C GLY A 83 -8.10 21.68 19.13
N ASN A 84 -6.90 22.04 18.67
CA ASN A 84 -6.76 22.70 17.37
C ASN A 84 -6.90 21.67 16.25
N LEU A 85 -7.70 22.00 15.26
CA LEU A 85 -7.95 21.17 14.08
C LEU A 85 -7.11 21.67 12.89
N SER A 86 -6.59 20.75 12.10
CA SER A 86 -5.87 21.04 10.86
C SER A 86 -6.27 20.07 9.75
N PHE A 87 -6.13 20.49 8.50
CA PHE A 87 -6.29 19.62 7.34
C PHE A 87 -4.92 19.02 6.98
N VAL A 88 -4.79 17.71 7.09
CA VAL A 88 -3.58 16.96 6.77
C VAL A 88 -3.85 15.94 5.67
N ASP A 89 -2.80 15.49 5.01
CA ASP A 89 -2.91 14.35 4.12
C ASP A 89 -3.38 13.12 4.90
N ALA A 90 -4.25 12.32 4.30
CA ALA A 90 -4.57 11.02 4.88
C ALA A 90 -3.25 10.25 5.05
N PRO A 91 -3.01 9.60 6.21
CA PRO A 91 -1.82 8.78 6.38
C PRO A 91 -1.74 7.81 5.19
N SER A 92 -0.71 7.93 4.38
CA SER A 92 -0.40 6.89 3.41
C SER A 92 -0.03 5.66 4.24
N GLY A 93 -0.89 4.66 4.24
CA GLY A 93 -0.55 3.37 4.85
C GLY A 93 0.80 2.91 4.32
N GLY A 94 1.56 2.13 5.09
CA GLY A 94 2.93 1.74 4.73
C GLY A 94 3.13 1.15 3.33
N LEU A 95 2.04 0.77 2.62
CA LEU A 95 2.05 0.29 1.25
C LEU A 95 1.06 1.09 0.39
N VAL A 96 1.56 1.78 -0.62
CA VAL A 96 0.74 2.47 -1.64
C VAL A 96 0.76 1.65 -2.92
N LYS A 97 -0.42 1.21 -3.37
CA LYS A 97 -0.52 0.44 -4.61
C LYS A 97 -0.16 1.30 -5.82
N ILE A 98 0.86 0.87 -6.58
CA ILE A 98 1.36 1.53 -7.78
C ILE A 98 0.74 0.91 -9.02
N SER A 99 0.75 -0.43 -9.08
CA SER A 99 0.29 -1.16 -10.25
C SER A 99 -0.29 -2.50 -9.84
N SER A 100 -1.27 -2.98 -10.58
CA SER A 100 -1.80 -4.34 -10.45
C SER A 100 -2.42 -4.77 -11.77
N GLY A 101 -2.44 -6.06 -12.03
CA GLY A 101 -3.05 -6.61 -13.24
C GLY A 101 -3.10 -8.11 -13.23
N ASN A 102 -3.77 -8.63 -14.22
CA ASN A 102 -3.83 -10.05 -14.55
C ASN A 102 -3.83 -10.23 -16.07
N GLY A 103 -3.48 -11.41 -16.53
CA GLY A 103 -3.46 -11.71 -17.95
C GLY A 103 -3.01 -13.12 -18.25
N ALA A 104 -2.88 -13.41 -19.53
CA ALA A 104 -2.53 -14.72 -20.04
C ALA A 104 -1.72 -14.62 -21.35
N ALA A 105 -0.98 -15.70 -21.65
CA ALA A 105 -0.31 -15.96 -22.92
C ALA A 105 0.72 -14.89 -23.34
N VAL A 106 1.47 -14.32 -22.38
CA VAL A 106 2.52 -13.32 -22.65
C VAL A 106 3.91 -13.93 -22.46
N GLY A 107 4.92 -13.44 -23.21
CA GLY A 107 6.31 -13.88 -23.08
C GLY A 107 6.95 -13.44 -21.78
N SER A 108 6.62 -12.24 -21.32
CA SER A 108 7.04 -11.67 -20.06
C SER A 108 5.97 -10.72 -19.52
N LEU A 109 6.00 -10.46 -18.22
CA LEU A 109 5.34 -9.34 -17.56
C LEU A 109 6.37 -8.23 -17.38
N ASP A 110 6.24 -7.15 -18.13
CA ASP A 110 7.14 -6.01 -18.11
C ASP A 110 6.45 -4.83 -17.42
N LEU A 111 6.94 -4.47 -16.25
CA LEU A 111 6.49 -3.33 -15.46
C LEU A 111 7.49 -2.19 -15.67
N THR A 112 7.23 -1.34 -16.64
CA THR A 112 8.12 -0.20 -16.99
C THR A 112 7.71 1.05 -16.26
N SER A 113 8.67 1.88 -15.88
CA SER A 113 8.46 3.20 -15.24
C SER A 113 7.60 3.14 -13.96
N VAL A 114 7.66 2.01 -13.24
CA VAL A 114 6.91 1.79 -11.99
C VAL A 114 7.72 2.15 -10.75
N PHE A 115 9.05 2.14 -10.84
CA PHE A 115 9.91 2.64 -9.78
C PHE A 115 10.17 4.14 -10.02
N THR A 116 9.72 4.97 -9.10
CA THR A 116 9.81 6.43 -9.20
C THR A 116 10.64 7.00 -8.06
N SER A 117 11.00 8.27 -8.13
CA SER A 117 11.68 8.96 -7.03
C SER A 117 10.80 9.16 -5.77
N THR A 118 9.50 8.84 -5.86
CA THR A 118 8.55 8.97 -4.74
C THR A 118 8.80 7.93 -3.65
N TYR A 119 9.29 6.73 -4.03
CA TYR A 119 9.52 5.63 -3.09
C TYR A 119 10.95 5.12 -3.22
N THR A 120 11.58 4.88 -2.09
CA THR A 120 12.91 4.26 -2.03
C THR A 120 12.84 2.76 -2.19
N ASN A 121 11.75 2.15 -1.70
CA ASN A 121 11.59 0.71 -1.61
C ASN A 121 10.22 0.28 -2.10
N TYR A 122 10.13 -0.97 -2.57
CA TYR A 122 8.92 -1.53 -3.17
C TYR A 122 8.63 -2.92 -2.64
N TYR A 123 7.34 -3.28 -2.66
CA TYR A 123 6.86 -4.62 -2.34
C TYR A 123 6.05 -5.16 -3.52
N PHE A 124 6.42 -6.34 -3.99
CA PHE A 124 5.78 -7.02 -5.10
C PHE A 124 5.21 -8.35 -4.66
N VAL A 125 3.97 -8.62 -5.06
CA VAL A 125 3.33 -9.94 -4.95
C VAL A 125 2.80 -10.35 -6.31
N GLY A 126 2.96 -11.63 -6.65
CA GLY A 126 2.46 -12.14 -7.92
C GLY A 126 2.30 -13.65 -7.91
N SER A 127 1.46 -14.12 -8.81
CA SER A 127 1.19 -15.53 -9.05
C SER A 127 1.32 -15.81 -10.54
N PHE A 128 2.10 -16.81 -10.91
CA PHE A 128 2.49 -17.08 -12.30
C PHE A 128 2.42 -18.57 -12.62
N THR A 129 1.81 -18.93 -13.72
CA THR A 129 1.77 -20.30 -14.23
C THR A 129 2.52 -20.35 -15.57
N PRO A 130 3.54 -21.20 -15.76
CA PRO A 130 4.22 -21.34 -17.04
C PRO A 130 3.39 -22.15 -18.06
N VAL A 131 3.66 -21.95 -19.33
CA VAL A 131 3.17 -22.86 -20.40
C VAL A 131 3.93 -24.18 -20.37
N ASN A 132 5.26 -24.12 -20.16
CA ASN A 132 6.11 -25.31 -20.16
C ASN A 132 6.35 -25.83 -18.75
N ASN A 133 6.19 -27.15 -18.59
CA ASN A 133 6.56 -27.82 -17.34
C ASN A 133 8.08 -27.75 -17.10
N GLY A 134 8.50 -27.54 -15.87
CA GLY A 134 9.92 -27.46 -15.52
C GLY A 134 10.57 -26.09 -15.85
N ALA A 135 9.79 -25.08 -16.22
CA ALA A 135 10.31 -23.75 -16.50
C ALA A 135 10.66 -22.99 -15.20
N ASP A 136 11.86 -22.41 -15.12
CA ASP A 136 12.28 -21.61 -13.99
C ASP A 136 11.66 -20.20 -14.05
N GLY A 137 11.09 -19.73 -12.94
CA GLY A 137 10.69 -18.34 -12.79
C GLY A 137 11.91 -17.43 -12.69
N ARG A 138 11.91 -16.33 -13.45
CA ARG A 138 13.02 -15.37 -13.56
C ARG A 138 12.53 -13.95 -13.35
N GLY A 139 13.18 -13.24 -12.43
CA GLY A 139 12.99 -11.79 -12.25
C GLY A 139 14.17 -11.00 -12.76
N ARG A 140 13.92 -9.79 -13.26
CA ARG A 140 14.96 -8.84 -13.67
C ARG A 140 14.57 -7.42 -13.34
N LEU A 141 15.53 -6.59 -13.04
CA LEU A 141 15.36 -5.15 -13.06
C LEU A 141 15.19 -4.69 -14.52
N MET A 142 14.59 -3.52 -14.72
CA MET A 142 14.45 -2.91 -16.04
C MET A 142 15.04 -1.51 -16.05
N SER A 143 15.58 -1.13 -17.18
CA SER A 143 16.00 0.24 -17.50
C SER A 143 15.27 0.66 -18.77
N GLY A 144 14.32 1.57 -18.62
CA GLY A 144 13.35 1.90 -19.67
C GLY A 144 12.51 0.67 -20.07
N SER A 145 12.50 0.34 -21.36
CA SER A 145 11.80 -0.81 -21.92
C SER A 145 12.64 -2.11 -21.95
N SER A 146 13.86 -2.10 -21.44
CA SER A 146 14.80 -3.21 -21.57
C SER A 146 15.04 -3.91 -20.24
N ALA A 147 14.92 -5.24 -20.24
CA ALA A 147 15.32 -6.04 -19.08
C ALA A 147 16.84 -6.05 -18.93
N VAL A 148 17.32 -5.92 -17.70
CA VAL A 148 18.75 -5.94 -17.36
C VAL A 148 19.21 -7.39 -17.30
N THR A 149 20.07 -7.76 -18.26
CA THR A 149 20.56 -9.13 -18.46
C THR A 149 22.05 -9.32 -18.16
N ASN A 150 22.68 -8.30 -17.59
CA ASN A 150 24.08 -8.42 -17.17
C ASN A 150 24.22 -9.49 -16.09
N SER A 151 25.31 -10.26 -16.17
CA SER A 151 25.57 -11.37 -15.24
C SER A 151 26.13 -10.88 -13.89
N GLU A 152 25.37 -10.01 -13.21
CA GLU A 152 25.76 -9.39 -11.94
C GLU A 152 24.73 -9.62 -10.81
N TYR A 153 23.73 -10.45 -11.06
CA TYR A 153 22.84 -10.89 -9.99
C TYR A 153 23.55 -11.95 -9.15
N ARG A 154 23.71 -11.68 -7.87
CA ARG A 154 24.36 -12.58 -6.90
C ARG A 154 23.39 -12.87 -5.76
N GLY A 155 23.04 -14.13 -5.63
CA GLY A 155 22.03 -14.49 -4.66
C GLY A 155 22.17 -15.89 -4.11
N ILE A 156 21.46 -16.11 -3.02
CA ILE A 156 21.32 -17.39 -2.37
C ILE A 156 19.86 -17.57 -1.97
N GLY A 157 19.40 -18.81 -2.06
CA GLY A 157 18.10 -19.20 -1.52
C GLY A 157 18.15 -20.57 -0.89
N ARG A 158 17.17 -20.78 -0.02
CA ARG A 158 16.90 -22.09 0.56
C ARG A 158 15.48 -22.49 0.22
N GLU A 159 15.30 -23.71 -0.24
CA GLU A 159 13.99 -24.28 -0.51
C GLU A 159 13.70 -25.46 0.43
N TRP A 160 12.44 -25.62 0.75
CA TRP A 160 11.86 -26.77 1.42
C TRP A 160 10.82 -27.36 0.49
N TYR A 161 10.86 -28.65 0.30
CA TYR A 161 9.93 -29.34 -0.56
C TYR A 161 9.45 -30.65 0.06
N ARG A 162 8.26 -31.05 -0.34
CA ARG A 162 7.66 -32.30 0.13
C ARG A 162 7.36 -33.18 -1.08
N SER A 163 7.98 -34.37 -1.04
CA SER A 163 7.70 -35.47 -1.97
C SER A 163 7.08 -36.62 -1.19
N GLY A 164 5.82 -36.93 -1.47
CA GLY A 164 5.08 -37.95 -0.73
C GLY A 164 4.94 -37.60 0.76
N SER A 165 5.35 -38.54 1.64
CA SER A 165 5.32 -38.35 3.11
C SER A 165 6.57 -37.70 3.70
N SER A 166 7.62 -37.50 2.89
CA SER A 166 8.93 -37.02 3.35
C SER A 166 9.13 -35.56 2.95
N GLY A 167 9.67 -34.76 3.87
CA GLY A 167 10.15 -33.41 3.61
C GLY A 167 11.67 -33.42 3.40
N SER A 168 12.13 -32.55 2.51
CA SER A 168 13.54 -32.30 2.23
C SER A 168 13.81 -30.82 2.08
N SER A 169 15.06 -30.43 2.10
CA SER A 169 15.47 -29.05 1.83
C SER A 169 16.73 -29.01 0.97
N GLY A 170 16.85 -27.97 0.17
CA GLY A 170 18.00 -27.72 -0.67
C GLY A 170 18.42 -26.26 -0.62
N TYR A 171 19.59 -25.97 -1.15
CA TYR A 171 20.05 -24.63 -1.41
C TYR A 171 20.11 -24.41 -2.92
N PHE A 172 19.78 -23.21 -3.36
CA PHE A 172 20.12 -22.74 -4.68
C PHE A 172 20.89 -21.43 -4.55
N ASN A 173 21.89 -21.28 -5.36
CA ASN A 173 22.70 -20.08 -5.41
C ASN A 173 22.85 -19.64 -6.87
N GLY A 174 23.00 -18.36 -7.05
CA GLY A 174 23.36 -17.75 -8.30
C GLY A 174 24.58 -16.85 -8.08
N TYR A 175 25.63 -17.07 -8.83
CA TYR A 175 26.78 -16.20 -8.86
C TYR A 175 27.01 -15.75 -10.30
N ASN A 176 26.95 -14.41 -10.53
CA ASN A 176 26.98 -13.85 -11.86
C ASN A 176 25.85 -14.34 -12.78
N GLU A 177 24.64 -14.39 -12.24
CA GLU A 177 23.43 -14.72 -13.01
C GLU A 177 22.89 -13.50 -13.78
N SER A 178 22.21 -13.75 -14.87
CA SER A 178 21.53 -12.70 -15.66
C SER A 178 20.10 -12.42 -15.17
N HIS A 179 19.71 -12.95 -14.01
CA HIS A 179 18.35 -12.88 -13.47
C HIS A 179 18.31 -13.28 -11.98
N ILE A 180 17.22 -12.89 -11.33
CA ILE A 180 16.84 -13.38 -10.00
C ILE A 180 16.27 -14.79 -10.15
N ARG A 181 16.78 -15.74 -9.42
CA ARG A 181 16.26 -17.10 -9.35
C ARG A 181 15.33 -17.24 -8.14
N TYR A 182 14.13 -17.74 -8.36
CA TYR A 182 13.09 -17.85 -7.32
C TYR A 182 13.02 -19.20 -6.64
N MET A 183 13.33 -20.26 -7.36
CA MET A 183 13.35 -21.63 -6.87
C MET A 183 14.53 -22.38 -7.46
N GLY A 184 14.99 -23.39 -6.77
CA GLY A 184 16.00 -24.33 -7.26
C GLY A 184 15.44 -25.36 -8.24
N ARG A 185 14.11 -25.47 -8.33
CA ARG A 185 13.38 -26.43 -9.14
C ARG A 185 12.50 -25.73 -10.14
N GLY A 186 12.27 -26.34 -11.31
CA GLY A 186 11.36 -25.83 -12.32
C GLY A 186 9.90 -25.86 -11.84
N SER A 187 9.12 -24.89 -12.30
CA SER A 187 7.72 -24.75 -11.92
C SER A 187 6.80 -25.67 -12.71
N SER A 188 5.74 -26.16 -12.07
CA SER A 188 4.69 -26.94 -12.73
C SER A 188 3.84 -26.07 -13.67
N ASN A 189 3.41 -26.63 -14.81
CA ASN A 189 2.51 -25.99 -15.77
C ASN A 189 1.03 -26.36 -15.59
N SER A 190 0.69 -27.05 -14.53
CA SER A 190 -0.70 -27.41 -14.22
C SER A 190 -1.52 -26.16 -13.92
N ASP A 191 -2.77 -26.10 -14.37
CA ASP A 191 -3.68 -24.97 -14.14
C ASP A 191 -3.99 -24.73 -12.67
N ASN A 192 -3.82 -25.75 -11.84
CA ASN A 192 -4.07 -25.66 -10.39
C ASN A 192 -2.83 -25.21 -9.58
N PHE A 193 -1.68 -25.02 -10.25
CA PHE A 193 -0.40 -24.78 -9.59
C PHE A 193 0.29 -23.56 -10.16
N SER A 194 0.50 -22.58 -9.31
CA SER A 194 1.20 -21.34 -9.66
C SER A 194 2.47 -21.21 -8.83
N LEU A 195 3.47 -20.55 -9.39
CA LEU A 195 4.55 -19.98 -8.63
C LEU A 195 4.08 -18.64 -8.03
N ASN A 196 3.93 -18.60 -6.72
CA ASN A 196 3.57 -17.41 -5.97
C ASN A 196 4.83 -16.76 -5.41
N ILE A 197 4.95 -15.45 -5.58
CA ILE A 197 6.12 -14.66 -5.20
C ILE A 197 5.65 -13.53 -4.29
N SER A 198 6.41 -13.30 -3.23
CA SER A 198 6.28 -12.17 -2.32
C SER A 198 7.69 -11.64 -2.07
N GLN A 199 8.00 -10.40 -2.52
CA GLN A 199 9.37 -9.88 -2.44
C GLN A 199 9.41 -8.38 -2.18
N TYR A 200 10.49 -7.97 -1.51
CA TYR A 200 10.92 -6.59 -1.40
C TYR A 200 11.97 -6.29 -2.46
N ILE A 201 11.88 -5.10 -3.04
CA ILE A 201 12.86 -4.55 -3.98
C ILE A 201 13.33 -3.25 -3.36
N MET A 202 14.56 -3.27 -2.88
CA MET A 202 15.15 -2.18 -2.13
C MET A 202 16.10 -1.38 -3.02
N HIS A 203 16.00 -0.07 -2.98
CA HIS A 203 16.87 0.87 -3.68
C HIS A 203 17.05 0.62 -5.19
N PRO A 204 16.00 0.31 -5.98
CA PRO A 204 16.19 0.02 -7.40
C PRO A 204 16.66 1.24 -8.21
N ARG A 205 16.46 2.45 -7.69
CA ARG A 205 16.87 3.72 -8.33
C ARG A 205 18.05 4.39 -7.64
N ALA A 206 18.86 3.65 -6.92
CA ALA A 206 20.04 4.23 -6.27
C ALA A 206 21.12 4.53 -7.30
N THR A 207 21.47 5.80 -7.45
CA THR A 207 22.61 6.25 -8.23
C THR A 207 23.74 6.62 -7.28
N SER A 208 24.96 6.24 -7.62
CA SER A 208 26.15 6.45 -6.80
C SER A 208 26.31 7.91 -6.35
N SER A 209 25.97 8.17 -5.09
CA SER A 209 26.40 9.36 -4.37
C SER A 209 27.04 8.92 -3.06
N THR A 210 28.02 9.62 -2.63
CA THR A 210 29.10 9.26 -1.72
C THR A 210 28.77 8.73 -0.33
N ASN A 211 27.52 8.42 0.06
CA ASN A 211 27.20 8.04 1.43
C ASN A 211 26.02 7.08 1.64
N THR A 212 25.48 6.40 0.63
CA THR A 212 24.39 5.46 0.81
C THR A 212 24.67 4.10 0.16
N PRO A 213 24.28 2.96 0.75
CA PRO A 213 24.34 1.66 0.09
C PRO A 213 23.56 1.72 -1.22
N GLN A 214 24.17 1.36 -2.34
CA GLN A 214 23.69 1.74 -3.67
C GLN A 214 23.18 0.55 -4.49
N ASP A 215 23.55 -0.66 -4.09
CA ASP A 215 23.16 -1.84 -4.85
C ASP A 215 21.69 -2.17 -4.62
N PRO A 216 20.91 -2.45 -5.67
CA PRO A 216 19.56 -3.00 -5.49
C PRO A 216 19.60 -4.34 -4.78
N HIS A 217 18.79 -4.47 -3.71
CA HIS A 217 18.62 -5.71 -2.99
C HIS A 217 17.21 -6.22 -3.18
N ILE A 218 17.08 -7.48 -3.58
CA ILE A 218 15.79 -8.14 -3.76
C ILE A 218 15.76 -9.37 -2.86
N PHE A 219 14.77 -9.46 -1.99
CA PHE A 219 14.63 -10.61 -1.11
C PHE A 219 13.15 -10.93 -0.86
N GLY A 220 12.87 -12.20 -0.62
CA GLY A 220 11.49 -12.61 -0.43
C GLY A 220 11.31 -14.09 -0.26
N GLN A 221 10.08 -14.50 -0.50
CA GLN A 221 9.64 -15.88 -0.39
C GLN A 221 8.85 -16.28 -1.62
N THR A 222 8.88 -17.57 -1.93
CA THR A 222 8.01 -18.17 -2.93
C THR A 222 7.30 -19.39 -2.39
N MET A 223 6.18 -19.71 -3.00
CA MET A 223 5.47 -20.96 -2.81
C MET A 223 4.89 -21.41 -4.15
N GLY A 224 5.06 -22.66 -4.47
CA GLY A 224 4.52 -23.23 -5.70
C GLY A 224 4.63 -24.73 -5.75
N TYR A 225 4.51 -25.27 -6.94
CA TYR A 225 4.70 -26.68 -7.22
C TYR A 225 5.85 -26.85 -8.22
N SER A 226 6.69 -27.83 -7.99
CA SER A 226 7.71 -28.25 -8.94
C SER A 226 7.06 -29.02 -10.12
N ASP A 227 7.85 -29.25 -11.17
CA ASP A 227 7.51 -30.10 -12.30
C ASP A 227 7.21 -31.57 -11.90
N SER A 228 7.66 -31.96 -10.71
CA SER A 228 7.40 -33.27 -10.12
C SER A 228 6.20 -33.29 -9.16
N ASN A 229 5.35 -32.25 -9.20
CA ASN A 229 4.17 -32.06 -8.33
C ASN A 229 4.49 -32.02 -6.82
N GLU A 230 5.68 -31.57 -6.47
CA GLU A 230 6.06 -31.34 -5.09
C GLU A 230 5.68 -29.92 -4.65
N VAL A 231 5.10 -29.77 -3.47
CA VAL A 231 4.96 -28.45 -2.85
C VAL A 231 6.35 -27.93 -2.50
N VAL A 232 6.68 -26.76 -3.00
CA VAL A 232 7.97 -26.10 -2.75
C VAL A 232 7.71 -24.73 -2.14
N THR A 233 8.42 -24.43 -1.07
CA THR A 233 8.53 -23.08 -0.52
C THR A 233 9.98 -22.67 -0.52
N SER A 234 10.29 -21.42 -0.82
CA SER A 234 11.66 -20.93 -0.74
C SER A 234 11.76 -19.56 -0.11
N SER A 235 12.91 -19.27 0.46
CA SER A 235 13.34 -17.93 0.83
C SER A 235 14.60 -17.60 0.04
N PHE A 236 14.69 -16.38 -0.48
CA PHE A 236 15.82 -15.94 -1.30
C PHE A 236 16.23 -14.50 -0.99
N GLY A 237 17.49 -14.21 -1.26
CA GLY A 237 18.05 -12.87 -1.25
C GLY A 237 19.02 -12.72 -2.39
N VAL A 238 18.93 -11.63 -3.13
CA VAL A 238 19.74 -11.31 -4.30
C VAL A 238 20.20 -9.86 -4.21
N ASN A 239 21.47 -9.64 -4.46
CA ASN A 239 22.07 -8.34 -4.70
C ASN A 239 22.38 -8.20 -6.20
N TYR A 240 22.07 -7.05 -6.78
CA TYR A 240 22.49 -6.71 -8.12
C TYR A 240 23.64 -5.70 -8.04
N GLN A 241 24.82 -6.08 -8.50
CA GLN A 241 26.10 -5.42 -8.19
C GLN A 241 26.47 -4.25 -9.12
N ILE A 242 25.55 -3.72 -9.85
CA ILE A 242 25.77 -2.52 -10.67
C ILE A 242 24.84 -1.42 -10.19
N ASP A 243 25.41 -0.30 -9.79
CA ASP A 243 24.68 0.93 -9.53
C ASP A 243 23.94 1.37 -10.78
N GLY A 244 22.71 1.80 -10.62
CA GLY A 244 21.92 2.26 -11.74
C GLY A 244 20.56 2.78 -11.35
N ASP A 245 19.96 3.53 -12.26
CA ASP A 245 18.61 4.04 -12.14
C ASP A 245 17.65 3.06 -12.84
N TYR A 246 17.27 2.00 -12.11
CA TYR A 246 16.34 1.00 -12.62
C TYR A 246 14.92 1.47 -12.33
N ASP A 247 14.12 1.59 -13.35
CA ASP A 247 12.77 2.16 -13.28
C ASP A 247 11.64 1.12 -13.37
N GLY A 248 12.00 -0.17 -13.47
CA GLY A 248 11.00 -1.21 -13.63
C GLY A 248 11.46 -2.62 -13.23
N PHE A 249 10.53 -3.54 -13.40
CA PHE A 249 10.70 -4.95 -13.05
C PHE A 249 10.08 -5.85 -14.11
N GLN A 250 10.79 -6.90 -14.52
CA GLN A 250 10.32 -7.93 -15.44
C GLN A 250 10.20 -9.27 -14.71
N PHE A 251 9.12 -10.01 -14.99
CA PHE A 251 9.02 -11.43 -14.69
C PHE A 251 8.85 -12.23 -15.99
N SER A 252 9.56 -13.35 -16.07
CA SER A 252 9.45 -14.30 -17.20
C SER A 252 9.75 -15.72 -16.74
N PHE A 253 9.53 -16.70 -17.60
CA PHE A 253 10.01 -18.06 -17.40
C PHE A 253 11.25 -18.36 -18.27
N SER A 254 12.02 -19.37 -17.88
CA SER A 254 13.23 -19.81 -18.62
C SER A 254 12.90 -20.37 -20.00
N SER A 255 11.69 -20.89 -20.18
CA SER A 255 11.18 -21.42 -21.45
C SER A 255 9.67 -21.24 -21.54
N GLY A 256 9.19 -20.96 -22.77
CA GLY A 256 7.77 -20.74 -23.03
C GLY A 256 7.23 -19.43 -22.45
N ASN A 257 5.94 -19.23 -22.64
CA ASN A 257 5.22 -18.05 -22.17
C ASN A 257 4.72 -18.22 -20.73
N ILE A 258 4.33 -17.11 -20.13
CA ILE A 258 3.47 -17.08 -18.94
C ILE A 258 2.06 -17.44 -19.40
N ARG A 259 1.51 -18.52 -18.88
CA ARG A 259 0.15 -18.99 -19.22
C ARG A 259 -0.91 -18.13 -18.57
N PHE A 260 -0.78 -17.89 -17.25
CA PHE A 260 -1.61 -16.99 -16.46
C PHE A 260 -0.77 -16.24 -15.45
N TYR A 261 -1.16 -15.01 -15.17
CA TYR A 261 -0.57 -14.22 -14.09
C TYR A 261 -1.58 -13.30 -13.43
N ASN A 262 -1.30 -12.99 -12.18
CA ASN A 262 -1.81 -11.81 -11.49
C ASN A 262 -0.68 -11.20 -10.66
N TYR A 263 -0.73 -9.89 -10.42
CA TYR A 263 0.25 -9.21 -9.58
C TYR A 263 -0.31 -7.96 -8.95
N SER A 264 0.38 -7.51 -7.91
CA SER A 264 0.27 -6.17 -7.34
C SER A 264 1.67 -5.67 -6.93
N LEU A 265 1.94 -4.41 -7.24
CA LEU A 265 3.16 -3.69 -6.87
C LEU A 265 2.80 -2.50 -5.99
N PHE A 266 3.53 -2.33 -4.92
CA PHE A 266 3.35 -1.27 -3.93
C PHE A 266 4.66 -0.52 -3.71
N GLY A 267 4.57 0.81 -3.54
CA GLY A 267 5.61 1.63 -2.96
C GLY A 267 5.52 1.61 -1.45
N ILE A 268 6.66 1.58 -0.77
CA ILE A 268 6.74 1.61 0.69
C ILE A 268 6.97 3.06 1.11
N THR A 269 6.06 3.61 1.92
CA THR A 269 6.16 4.97 2.44
C THR A 269 6.86 5.00 3.79
N GLY A 270 7.57 6.08 4.09
CA GLY A 270 8.16 6.31 5.42
C GLY A 270 9.50 5.62 5.64
N SER A 271 10.20 5.30 4.58
CA SER A 271 11.60 4.83 4.64
C SER A 271 12.58 5.95 4.31
#